data_c446c1273a9cf19e4fe349cd9185fd8d
#
_entry.id   c446c1273a9cf19e4fe349cd9185fd8d
#
_cell.length_a   1.000
_cell.length_b   1.000
_cell.length_c   1.000
_cell.angle_alpha   90.00
_cell.angle_beta   90.00
_cell.angle_gamma   90.00
#
_symmetry.space_group_name_H-M   'P 1'
#
loop_
_entity.id
_entity.type
_entity.pdbx_description
1 polymer ?
#
loop_
_entity_poly.entity_id
_entity_poly.type
_entity_poly.pdbx_seq_one_letter_code
_entity_poly.pdbx_strand_id
1 'polypeptide(L)'
;MLKNRIIGIFLLLLLLASCRQKEEVICYGTPTNDLMKLLDEEGYQLRIYPSVHEALQKAPKQAGVLLLSKSYPREGVKLDEADQKIIKEKSLRVFMEFPQCVGTTEWVTTDTLELERIVVCDSLNSLLPSMSLLSFQRCIMKQTPNPVANPLLVAAKVAGFNEAVYGLKDTPTQPILYFHNDRLLLSATCMSNFAESRYLPEQRVKALFEYIFNGC
;
A
#
# COMPACT_ATOMS: atom_id res chain seq x y z
N MET A 1 -53.31 -17.14 -9.04
CA MET A 1 -52.39 -16.40 -9.97
C MET A 1 -51.44 -15.46 -9.26
N LEU A 2 -51.79 -14.76 -8.18
CA LEU A 2 -50.93 -13.81 -7.48
C LEU A 2 -49.71 -14.49 -6.80
N LYS A 3 -49.91 -15.66 -6.21
CA LYS A 3 -48.86 -16.40 -5.47
C LYS A 3 -47.67 -16.81 -6.34
N ASN A 4 -47.90 -17.20 -7.60
CA ASN A 4 -46.84 -17.59 -8.53
C ASN A 4 -46.06 -16.39 -9.08
N ARG A 5 -46.66 -15.19 -9.14
CA ARG A 5 -45.97 -13.96 -9.52
C ARG A 5 -45.03 -13.46 -8.43
N ILE A 6 -45.41 -13.60 -7.16
CA ILE A 6 -44.58 -13.23 -6.01
C ILE A 6 -43.34 -14.12 -5.89
N ILE A 7 -43.50 -15.43 -6.11
CA ILE A 7 -42.38 -16.40 -6.10
C ILE A 7 -41.42 -16.10 -7.25
N GLY A 8 -41.93 -15.76 -8.46
CA GLY A 8 -41.07 -15.39 -9.60
C GLY A 8 -40.24 -14.11 -9.36
N ILE A 9 -40.84 -13.11 -8.70
CA ILE A 9 -40.13 -11.86 -8.35
C ILE A 9 -39.08 -12.10 -7.27
N PHE A 10 -39.36 -12.93 -6.28
CA PHE A 10 -38.40 -13.29 -5.22
C PHE A 10 -37.21 -14.10 -5.77
N LEU A 11 -37.47 -15.02 -6.72
CA LEU A 11 -36.42 -15.78 -7.40
C LEU A 11 -35.53 -14.87 -8.28
N LEU A 12 -36.14 -13.89 -8.96
CA LEU A 12 -35.40 -12.90 -9.78
C LEU A 12 -34.55 -11.98 -8.92
N LEU A 13 -35.03 -11.57 -7.75
CA LEU A 13 -34.25 -10.77 -6.79
C LEU A 13 -33.06 -11.54 -6.18
N LEU A 14 -33.23 -12.85 -5.95
CA LEU A 14 -32.13 -13.72 -5.49
C LEU A 14 -31.07 -13.93 -6.55
N LEU A 15 -31.42 -13.95 -7.83
CA LEU A 15 -30.48 -14.07 -8.95
C LEU A 15 -29.67 -12.76 -9.15
N LEU A 16 -30.23 -11.61 -8.82
CA LEU A 16 -29.53 -10.31 -8.87
C LEU A 16 -28.56 -10.11 -7.69
N ALA A 17 -28.76 -10.80 -6.57
CA ALA A 17 -27.87 -10.71 -5.41
C ALA A 17 -26.62 -11.59 -5.54
N SER A 18 -26.49 -12.43 -6.57
CA SER A 18 -25.45 -13.46 -6.66
C SER A 18 -24.22 -13.09 -7.52
N CYS A 19 -24.20 -11.95 -8.16
CA CYS A 19 -23.01 -11.51 -8.92
C CYS A 19 -22.29 -10.39 -8.17
N ARG A 20 -21.64 -10.72 -7.06
CA ARG A 20 -20.57 -9.86 -6.54
C ARG A 20 -19.41 -10.01 -7.53
N GLN A 21 -19.33 -9.09 -8.48
CA GLN A 21 -18.19 -9.03 -9.39
C GLN A 21 -16.94 -8.88 -8.51
N LYS A 22 -16.01 -9.84 -8.62
CA LYS A 22 -14.74 -9.77 -7.89
C LYS A 22 -14.07 -8.47 -8.27
N GLU A 23 -13.72 -7.67 -7.29
CA GLU A 23 -13.00 -6.42 -7.52
C GLU A 23 -11.63 -6.73 -8.12
N GLU A 24 -11.32 -6.10 -9.26
CA GLU A 24 -10.09 -6.34 -9.99
C GLU A 24 -9.00 -5.41 -9.45
N VAL A 25 -7.85 -5.98 -9.09
CA VAL A 25 -6.67 -5.23 -8.62
C VAL A 25 -5.55 -5.36 -9.64
N ILE A 26 -5.10 -4.24 -10.15
CA ILE A 26 -4.00 -4.15 -11.12
C ILE A 26 -2.67 -4.09 -10.37
N CYS A 27 -1.76 -5.01 -10.70
CA CYS A 27 -0.53 -5.18 -9.95
C CYS A 27 0.71 -5.28 -10.84
N TYR A 28 1.82 -4.72 -10.36
CA TYR A 28 3.17 -5.09 -10.72
C TYR A 28 3.84 -5.66 -9.47
N GLY A 29 4.35 -6.88 -9.52
CA GLY A 29 4.93 -7.57 -8.37
C GLY A 29 5.15 -9.06 -8.65
N THR A 30 5.46 -9.84 -7.63
CA THR A 30 5.58 -11.29 -7.71
C THR A 30 4.33 -11.96 -7.11
N PRO A 31 3.79 -13.01 -7.73
CA PRO A 31 2.61 -13.72 -7.19
C PRO A 31 2.81 -14.31 -5.79
N THR A 32 4.07 -14.53 -5.40
CA THR A 32 4.45 -15.07 -4.08
C THR A 32 4.53 -14.00 -2.98
N ASN A 33 4.31 -12.73 -3.32
CA ASN A 33 4.26 -11.63 -2.37
C ASN A 33 3.12 -11.82 -1.36
N ASP A 34 3.35 -11.52 -0.08
CA ASP A 34 2.37 -11.78 0.98
C ASP A 34 1.09 -10.96 0.84
N LEU A 35 1.20 -9.71 0.38
CA LEU A 35 0.01 -8.89 0.08
C LEU A 35 -0.81 -9.48 -1.05
N MET A 36 -0.17 -9.99 -2.10
CA MET A 36 -0.88 -10.61 -3.21
C MET A 36 -1.60 -11.90 -2.80
N LYS A 37 -0.97 -12.72 -1.95
CA LYS A 37 -1.64 -13.90 -1.36
C LYS A 37 -2.85 -13.50 -0.53
N LEU A 38 -2.70 -12.50 0.34
CA LEU A 38 -3.80 -11.99 1.16
C LEU A 38 -4.98 -11.52 0.30
N LEU A 39 -4.71 -10.76 -0.75
CA LEU A 39 -5.75 -10.28 -1.66
C LEU A 39 -6.47 -11.41 -2.41
N ASP A 40 -5.72 -12.42 -2.86
CA ASP A 40 -6.30 -13.61 -3.51
C ASP A 40 -7.18 -14.40 -2.52
N GLU A 41 -6.72 -14.59 -1.28
CA GLU A 41 -7.49 -15.21 -0.19
C GLU A 41 -8.77 -14.45 0.14
N GLU A 42 -8.75 -13.12 0.11
CA GLU A 42 -9.92 -12.26 0.29
C GLU A 42 -10.85 -12.21 -0.94
N GLY A 43 -10.43 -12.85 -2.03
CA GLY A 43 -11.24 -13.03 -3.21
C GLY A 43 -11.15 -11.94 -4.26
N TYR A 44 -10.15 -11.06 -4.19
CA TYR A 44 -9.84 -10.10 -5.26
C TYR A 44 -9.35 -10.83 -6.51
N GLN A 45 -9.62 -10.25 -7.68
CA GLN A 45 -9.08 -10.74 -8.95
C GLN A 45 -7.81 -9.99 -9.30
N LEU A 46 -6.65 -10.62 -9.07
CA LEU A 46 -5.36 -10.02 -9.36
C LEU A 46 -5.01 -10.08 -10.85
N ARG A 47 -4.65 -8.94 -11.43
CA ARG A 47 -4.01 -8.87 -12.75
C ARG A 47 -2.60 -8.39 -12.62
N ILE A 48 -1.67 -9.33 -12.69
CA ILE A 48 -0.23 -9.08 -12.53
C ILE A 48 0.41 -8.88 -13.91
N TYR A 49 1.07 -7.74 -14.08
CA TYR A 49 1.74 -7.37 -15.32
C TYR A 49 3.26 -7.49 -15.21
N PRO A 50 3.97 -7.77 -16.30
CA PRO A 50 5.42 -7.99 -16.30
C PRO A 50 6.21 -6.71 -16.06
N SER A 51 5.66 -5.53 -16.40
CA SER A 51 6.29 -4.23 -16.24
C SER A 51 5.35 -3.20 -15.60
N VAL A 52 5.93 -2.18 -14.98
CA VAL A 52 5.21 -1.02 -14.44
C VAL A 52 4.40 -0.34 -15.54
N HIS A 53 5.05 -0.05 -16.68
CA HIS A 53 4.41 0.61 -17.81
C HIS A 53 3.16 -0.13 -18.30
N GLU A 54 3.25 -1.45 -18.45
CA GLU A 54 2.12 -2.25 -18.89
C GLU A 54 0.98 -2.27 -17.87
N ALA A 55 1.29 -2.38 -16.56
CA ALA A 55 0.29 -2.31 -15.51
C ALA A 55 -0.48 -0.98 -15.58
N LEU A 56 0.21 0.15 -15.68
CA LEU A 56 -0.40 1.47 -15.79
C LEU A 56 -1.19 1.64 -17.11
N GLN A 57 -0.63 1.11 -18.21
CA GLN A 57 -1.27 1.21 -19.54
C GLN A 57 -2.55 0.39 -19.63
N LYS A 58 -2.60 -0.77 -18.97
CA LYS A 58 -3.78 -1.66 -18.97
C LYS A 58 -4.81 -1.30 -17.87
N ALA A 59 -4.42 -0.54 -16.87
CA ALA A 59 -5.34 -0.11 -15.82
C ALA A 59 -6.51 0.70 -16.40
N PRO A 60 -7.76 0.43 -15.98
CA PRO A 60 -8.91 1.29 -16.30
C PRO A 60 -8.71 2.71 -15.75
N LYS A 61 -9.47 3.68 -16.28
CA LYS A 61 -9.47 5.03 -15.70
C LYS A 61 -9.95 4.99 -14.25
N GLN A 62 -9.31 5.78 -13.39
CA GLN A 62 -9.60 5.90 -11.96
C GLN A 62 -9.33 4.62 -11.13
N ALA A 63 -8.70 3.60 -11.72
CA ALA A 63 -8.34 2.38 -11.00
C ALA A 63 -7.24 2.61 -9.98
N GLY A 64 -7.23 1.77 -8.94
CA GLY A 64 -6.09 1.58 -8.05
C GLY A 64 -5.05 0.66 -8.69
N VAL A 65 -3.77 0.97 -8.50
CA VAL A 65 -2.65 0.18 -9.04
C VAL A 65 -1.61 -0.04 -7.95
N LEU A 66 -1.17 -1.29 -7.78
CA LEU A 66 -0.12 -1.68 -6.85
C LEU A 66 1.19 -1.91 -7.60
N LEU A 67 2.21 -1.12 -7.28
CA LEU A 67 3.55 -1.26 -7.82
C LEU A 67 4.49 -1.76 -6.73
N LEU A 68 4.64 -3.09 -6.63
CA LEU A 68 5.37 -3.77 -5.57
C LEU A 68 6.79 -4.13 -6.03
N SER A 69 7.77 -4.04 -5.12
CA SER A 69 9.16 -4.36 -5.42
C SER A 69 9.35 -5.86 -5.62
N LYS A 70 9.90 -6.27 -6.79
CA LYS A 70 10.21 -7.68 -7.11
C LYS A 70 11.56 -8.15 -6.57
N SER A 71 12.48 -7.23 -6.35
CA SER A 71 13.90 -7.53 -6.07
C SER A 71 14.42 -6.85 -4.81
N TYR A 72 13.53 -6.51 -3.87
CA TYR A 72 13.93 -5.90 -2.60
C TYR A 72 14.98 -6.73 -1.86
N PRO A 73 16.06 -6.14 -1.33
CA PRO A 73 16.39 -4.72 -1.32
C PRO A 73 17.32 -4.27 -2.48
N ARG A 74 17.54 -5.12 -3.47
CA ARG A 74 18.51 -4.85 -4.55
C ARG A 74 18.02 -3.76 -5.51
N GLU A 75 16.76 -3.83 -5.90
CA GLU A 75 16.20 -2.97 -6.94
C GLU A 75 14.86 -2.39 -6.50
N GLY A 76 14.69 -1.09 -6.68
CA GLY A 76 13.44 -0.39 -6.42
C GLY A 76 12.56 -0.29 -7.65
N VAL A 77 11.32 0.13 -7.45
CA VAL A 77 10.37 0.40 -8.51
C VAL A 77 10.71 1.74 -9.19
N LYS A 78 10.58 1.79 -10.51
CA LYS A 78 10.85 2.99 -11.34
C LYS A 78 9.55 3.45 -11.98
N LEU A 79 9.32 4.76 -11.93
CA LEU A 79 8.28 5.46 -12.67
C LEU A 79 8.94 6.53 -13.54
N ASP A 80 8.94 6.36 -14.84
CA ASP A 80 9.44 7.38 -15.76
C ASP A 80 8.41 8.49 -16.03
N GLU A 81 8.75 9.46 -16.87
CA GLU A 81 7.85 10.57 -17.20
C GLU A 81 6.63 10.11 -18.01
N ALA A 82 6.79 9.07 -18.86
CA ALA A 82 5.67 8.50 -19.63
C ALA A 82 4.67 7.81 -18.68
N ASP A 83 5.16 7.09 -17.68
CA ASP A 83 4.35 6.45 -16.64
C ASP A 83 3.57 7.48 -15.81
N GLN A 84 4.21 8.57 -15.40
CA GLN A 84 3.55 9.66 -14.66
C GLN A 84 2.45 10.32 -15.52
N LYS A 85 2.69 10.47 -16.83
CA LYS A 85 1.68 10.99 -17.76
C LYS A 85 0.46 10.07 -17.83
N ILE A 86 0.65 8.75 -17.90
CA ILE A 86 -0.44 7.76 -17.89
C ILE A 86 -1.24 7.87 -16.58
N ILE A 87 -0.57 7.93 -15.43
CA ILE A 87 -1.20 8.08 -14.12
C ILE A 87 -2.10 9.31 -14.10
N LYS A 88 -1.61 10.45 -14.58
CA LYS A 88 -2.36 11.70 -14.64
C LYS A 88 -3.54 11.63 -15.61
N GLU A 89 -3.34 11.18 -16.85
CA GLU A 89 -4.36 11.13 -17.90
C GLU A 89 -5.50 10.18 -17.56
N LYS A 90 -5.19 9.06 -16.93
CA LYS A 90 -6.19 8.08 -16.49
C LYS A 90 -6.72 8.34 -15.08
N SER A 91 -6.17 9.32 -14.36
CA SER A 91 -6.51 9.61 -12.97
C SER A 91 -6.33 8.38 -12.07
N LEU A 92 -5.27 7.60 -12.29
CA LEU A 92 -4.98 6.40 -11.50
C LEU A 92 -4.59 6.80 -10.08
N ARG A 93 -4.90 5.93 -9.12
CA ARG A 93 -4.41 5.99 -7.74
C ARG A 93 -3.37 4.89 -7.59
N VAL A 94 -2.14 5.27 -7.23
CA VAL A 94 -1.01 4.35 -7.27
C VAL A 94 -0.40 4.23 -5.89
N PHE A 95 -0.29 3.00 -5.39
CA PHE A 95 0.60 2.67 -4.30
C PHE A 95 1.90 2.10 -4.89
N MET A 96 3.03 2.67 -4.48
CA MET A 96 4.35 2.24 -4.94
C MET A 96 5.27 2.05 -3.75
N GLU A 97 5.89 0.90 -3.63
CA GLU A 97 6.85 0.61 -2.57
C GLU A 97 8.29 0.60 -3.07
N PHE A 98 9.21 0.98 -2.19
CA PHE A 98 10.64 0.99 -2.41
C PHE A 98 11.04 1.71 -3.70
N PRO A 99 10.72 3.01 -3.84
CA PRO A 99 10.95 3.76 -5.07
C PRO A 99 12.44 3.85 -5.40
N GLN A 100 12.80 3.67 -6.66
CA GLN A 100 14.13 3.98 -7.18
C GLN A 100 14.15 5.36 -7.84
N CYS A 101 13.17 5.66 -8.67
CA CYS A 101 12.97 6.98 -9.24
C CYS A 101 11.50 7.24 -9.54
N VAL A 102 11.13 8.53 -9.55
CA VAL A 102 9.86 9.05 -10.06
C VAL A 102 10.19 10.23 -10.97
N GLY A 103 10.04 10.04 -12.29
CA GLY A 103 10.57 10.96 -13.29
C GLY A 103 12.07 11.09 -13.18
N THR A 104 12.56 12.31 -13.01
CA THR A 104 13.98 12.62 -12.84
C THR A 104 14.45 12.57 -11.38
N THR A 105 13.55 12.40 -10.43
CA THR A 105 13.86 12.37 -8.99
C THR A 105 14.27 10.96 -8.58
N GLU A 106 15.44 10.81 -8.00
CA GLU A 106 15.99 9.54 -7.54
C GLU A 106 15.96 9.42 -6.01
N TRP A 107 15.75 8.19 -5.51
CA TRP A 107 15.81 7.84 -4.09
C TRP A 107 17.05 7.04 -3.78
N VAL A 108 17.80 7.49 -2.79
CA VAL A 108 19.02 6.82 -2.33
C VAL A 108 18.64 5.72 -1.33
N THR A 109 19.33 4.58 -1.40
CA THR A 109 19.18 3.50 -0.42
C THR A 109 19.93 3.86 0.85
N THR A 110 19.29 3.72 2.02
CA THR A 110 19.95 3.83 3.32
C THR A 110 20.57 2.50 3.73
N ASP A 111 21.44 2.54 4.74
CA ASP A 111 21.82 1.34 5.47
C ASP A 111 20.63 0.74 6.24
N THR A 112 20.79 -0.49 6.71
CA THR A 112 19.78 -1.16 7.54
C THR A 112 19.54 -0.34 8.81
N LEU A 113 18.30 0.05 9.05
CA LEU A 113 17.92 0.75 10.28
C LEU A 113 17.87 -0.24 11.44
N GLU A 114 18.46 0.16 12.56
CA GLU A 114 18.48 -0.63 13.79
C GLU A 114 17.78 0.13 14.93
N LEU A 115 17.07 -0.63 15.77
CA LEU A 115 16.38 -0.12 16.98
C LEU A 115 15.31 0.94 16.70
N GLU A 116 14.78 0.98 15.48
CA GLU A 116 13.67 1.87 15.14
C GLU A 116 12.33 1.15 15.14
N ARG A 117 11.27 1.94 15.20
CA ARG A 117 9.88 1.51 15.11
C ARG A 117 9.18 2.29 14.02
N ILE A 118 8.15 1.71 13.43
CA ILE A 118 7.19 2.49 12.64
C ILE A 118 6.20 3.12 13.60
N VAL A 119 6.02 4.42 13.47
CA VAL A 119 5.05 5.21 14.24
C VAL A 119 3.99 5.74 13.28
N VAL A 120 2.74 5.54 13.61
CA VAL A 120 1.57 6.10 12.92
C VAL A 120 1.44 7.57 13.31
N CYS A 121 1.59 8.50 12.36
CA CYS A 121 1.55 9.94 12.66
C CYS A 121 0.14 10.43 12.94
N ASP A 122 -0.82 10.09 12.06
CA ASP A 122 -2.24 10.41 12.21
C ASP A 122 -3.07 9.13 12.23
N SER A 123 -4.23 9.17 12.88
CA SER A 123 -5.13 8.02 12.95
C SER A 123 -5.58 7.59 11.56
N LEU A 124 -5.25 6.37 11.15
CA LEU A 124 -5.64 5.80 9.87
C LEU A 124 -6.96 5.03 9.96
N ASN A 125 -7.13 4.25 11.02
CA ASN A 125 -8.35 3.50 11.35
C ASN A 125 -8.34 3.08 12.84
N SER A 126 -9.32 2.31 13.27
CA SER A 126 -9.46 1.89 14.67
C SER A 126 -8.31 1.02 15.21
N LEU A 127 -7.62 0.28 14.34
CA LEU A 127 -6.45 -0.56 14.70
C LEU A 127 -5.12 0.20 14.60
N LEU A 128 -5.14 1.36 13.95
CA LEU A 128 -3.99 2.23 13.72
C LEU A 128 -4.30 3.68 14.16
N PRO A 129 -4.63 3.89 15.45
CA PRO A 129 -4.72 5.25 15.98
C PRO A 129 -3.35 5.94 15.94
N SER A 130 -3.35 7.27 16.01
CA SER A 130 -2.11 8.06 16.10
C SER A 130 -1.19 7.56 17.22
N MET A 131 0.10 7.63 16.99
CA MET A 131 1.17 7.11 17.85
C MET A 131 1.21 5.58 17.99
N SER A 132 0.38 4.81 17.29
CA SER A 132 0.51 3.36 17.25
C SER A 132 1.87 2.93 16.73
N LEU A 133 2.38 1.83 17.28
CA LEU A 133 3.67 1.26 16.88
C LEU A 133 3.48 -0.03 16.06
N LEU A 134 4.30 -0.15 15.00
CA LEU A 134 4.60 -1.42 14.36
C LEU A 134 6.10 -1.70 14.51
N SER A 135 6.47 -2.96 14.61
CA SER A 135 7.88 -3.34 14.55
C SER A 135 8.44 -3.07 13.15
N PHE A 136 9.73 -2.81 13.10
CA PHE A 136 10.45 -2.51 11.88
C PHE A 136 11.81 -3.20 11.96
N GLN A 137 11.89 -4.44 11.46
CA GLN A 137 13.07 -5.27 11.65
C GLN A 137 13.74 -5.62 10.33
N ARG A 138 15.07 -5.42 10.29
CA ARG A 138 15.91 -5.77 9.12
C ARG A 138 15.40 -5.18 7.81
N CYS A 139 14.90 -3.96 7.87
CA CYS A 139 14.39 -3.24 6.72
C CYS A 139 15.42 -2.25 6.20
N ILE A 140 15.53 -2.20 4.89
CA ILE A 140 16.29 -1.18 4.17
C ILE A 140 15.29 -0.18 3.63
N MET A 141 15.61 1.10 3.73
CA MET A 141 14.75 2.18 3.28
C MET A 141 15.34 2.93 2.10
N LYS A 142 14.48 3.65 1.43
CA LYS A 142 14.85 4.72 0.50
C LYS A 142 14.72 6.06 1.21
N GLN A 143 15.80 6.81 1.22
CA GLN A 143 15.80 8.18 1.74
C GLN A 143 15.03 9.09 0.77
N THR A 144 14.11 9.88 1.31
CA THR A 144 13.35 10.84 0.52
C THR A 144 14.28 11.97 0.05
N PRO A 145 14.25 12.33 -1.24
CA PRO A 145 15.09 13.42 -1.75
C PRO A 145 14.65 14.80 -1.26
N ASN A 146 13.40 14.95 -0.85
CA ASN A 146 12.83 16.19 -0.36
C ASN A 146 12.13 15.98 0.99
N PRO A 147 12.01 17.01 1.83
CA PRO A 147 11.23 16.94 3.07
C PRO A 147 9.77 16.57 2.79
N VAL A 148 9.22 15.70 3.62
CA VAL A 148 7.81 15.30 3.58
C VAL A 148 7.06 16.00 4.72
N ALA A 149 6.09 16.83 4.38
CA ALA A 149 5.39 17.65 5.38
C ALA A 149 4.49 16.83 6.30
N ASN A 150 3.72 15.90 5.75
CA ASN A 150 2.70 15.12 6.48
C ASN A 150 2.84 13.63 6.14
N PRO A 151 3.85 12.93 6.69
CA PRO A 151 3.96 11.49 6.50
C PRO A 151 2.85 10.77 7.28
N LEU A 152 2.30 9.71 6.71
CA LEU A 152 1.36 8.83 7.40
C LEU A 152 2.06 7.92 8.41
N LEU A 153 3.25 7.42 8.02
CA LEU A 153 4.11 6.59 8.86
C LEU A 153 5.53 7.13 8.83
N VAL A 154 6.20 7.07 9.96
CA VAL A 154 7.63 7.39 10.08
C VAL A 154 8.39 6.28 10.81
N ALA A 155 9.68 6.12 10.48
CA ALA A 155 10.62 5.39 11.33
C ALA A 155 11.18 6.33 12.38
N ALA A 156 11.24 5.86 13.64
CA ALA A 156 11.77 6.62 14.77
C ALA A 156 12.26 5.71 15.90
N LYS A 157 13.24 6.22 16.66
CA LYS A 157 13.68 5.58 17.92
C LYS A 157 12.81 6.08 19.06
N VAL A 158 11.78 5.33 19.38
CA VAL A 158 10.80 5.68 20.41
C VAL A 158 10.64 4.60 21.47
N ALA A 159 10.27 5.03 22.68
CA ALA A 159 9.89 4.14 23.76
C ALA A 159 8.41 3.77 23.66
N GLY A 160 8.10 2.53 24.01
CA GLY A 160 6.73 2.02 24.05
C GLY A 160 6.62 0.61 23.48
N PHE A 161 5.46 -0.01 23.71
CA PHE A 161 5.16 -1.35 23.20
C PHE A 161 4.09 -1.29 22.12
N ASN A 162 2.92 -0.74 22.43
CA ASN A 162 1.81 -0.61 21.49
C ASN A 162 1.72 0.80 20.90
N GLU A 163 2.24 1.81 21.59
CA GLU A 163 2.21 3.21 21.21
C GLU A 163 3.50 3.93 21.64
N ALA A 164 3.83 5.02 20.96
CA ALA A 164 4.95 5.90 21.30
C ALA A 164 4.57 6.76 22.51
N VAL A 165 4.96 6.31 23.71
CA VAL A 165 4.53 6.87 25.02
C VAL A 165 4.84 8.36 25.16
N TYR A 166 5.95 8.83 24.59
CA TYR A 166 6.39 10.23 24.68
C TYR A 166 6.13 11.01 23.37
N GLY A 167 5.40 10.40 22.40
CA GLY A 167 5.18 11.00 21.09
C GLY A 167 6.45 11.11 20.25
N LEU A 168 6.44 12.03 19.28
CA LEU A 168 7.53 12.26 18.32
C LEU A 168 8.25 13.61 18.52
N LYS A 169 7.87 14.39 19.54
CA LYS A 169 8.46 15.72 19.78
C LYS A 169 9.97 15.58 19.98
N ASP A 170 10.74 16.38 19.26
CA ASP A 170 12.20 16.41 19.28
C ASP A 170 12.90 15.07 18.94
N THR A 171 12.14 14.11 18.35
CA THR A 171 12.67 12.82 17.90
C THR A 171 12.97 12.88 16.41
N PRO A 172 14.20 12.55 15.97
CA PRO A 172 14.48 12.40 14.54
C PRO A 172 13.58 11.33 13.90
N THR A 173 12.96 11.68 12.78
CA THR A 173 12.06 10.80 12.06
C THR A 173 12.46 10.66 10.61
N GLN A 174 12.17 9.49 10.01
CA GLN A 174 12.33 9.24 8.58
C GLN A 174 10.96 8.82 8.00
N PRO A 175 10.43 9.51 6.98
CA PRO A 175 9.16 9.15 6.36
C PRO A 175 9.20 7.74 5.75
N ILE A 176 8.22 6.91 6.10
CA ILE A 176 8.04 5.56 5.53
C ILE A 176 6.90 5.54 4.52
N LEU A 177 5.72 6.03 4.91
CA LEU A 177 4.54 6.07 4.06
C LEU A 177 4.04 7.50 3.95
N TYR A 178 3.90 7.99 2.72
CA TYR A 178 3.51 9.37 2.47
C TYR A 178 3.00 9.58 1.06
N PHE A 179 2.15 10.57 0.88
CA PHE A 179 1.72 11.01 -0.44
C PHE A 179 2.83 11.86 -1.09
N HIS A 180 3.34 11.39 -2.24
CA HIS A 180 4.23 12.17 -3.10
C HIS A 180 3.43 13.26 -3.86
N ASN A 181 2.22 12.93 -4.22
CA ASN A 181 1.18 13.81 -4.75
C ASN A 181 -0.19 13.17 -4.52
N ASP A 182 -1.27 13.82 -4.92
CA ASP A 182 -2.67 13.38 -4.71
C ASP A 182 -3.01 11.99 -5.28
N ARG A 183 -2.13 11.41 -6.09
CA ARG A 183 -2.38 10.14 -6.79
C ARG A 183 -1.31 9.07 -6.54
N LEU A 184 -0.22 9.45 -5.91
CA LEU A 184 0.93 8.55 -5.71
C LEU A 184 1.28 8.48 -4.23
N LEU A 185 0.91 7.37 -3.62
CA LEU A 185 1.28 6.98 -2.26
C LEU A 185 2.56 6.16 -2.31
N LEU A 186 3.63 6.64 -1.68
CA LEU A 186 4.93 5.98 -1.65
C LEU A 186 5.19 5.33 -0.29
N SER A 187 5.72 4.11 -0.33
CA SER A 187 6.38 3.50 0.82
C SER A 187 7.89 3.46 0.60
N ALA A 188 8.65 4.05 1.51
CA ALA A 188 10.12 4.07 1.44
C ALA A 188 10.76 2.69 1.59
N THR A 189 10.03 1.67 1.98
CA THR A 189 10.48 0.28 2.15
C THR A 189 9.48 -0.69 1.55
N CYS A 190 9.86 -1.98 1.46
CA CYS A 190 8.96 -3.04 1.02
C CYS A 190 8.10 -3.50 2.20
N MET A 191 6.84 -3.06 2.26
CA MET A 191 5.88 -3.43 3.30
C MET A 191 5.03 -4.64 2.93
N SER A 192 4.94 -4.97 1.66
CA SER A 192 4.08 -6.03 1.13
C SER A 192 4.55 -7.46 1.45
N ASN A 193 5.80 -7.65 1.90
CA ASN A 193 6.33 -8.91 2.39
C ASN A 193 6.40 -8.87 3.92
N PHE A 194 5.34 -9.29 4.60
CA PHE A 194 5.16 -9.15 6.03
C PHE A 194 5.08 -10.47 6.82
N ALA A 195 4.91 -11.62 6.16
CA ALA A 195 4.74 -12.91 6.83
C ALA A 195 5.99 -13.39 7.59
N GLU A 196 7.19 -12.91 7.24
CA GLU A 196 8.44 -13.24 7.93
C GLU A 196 8.66 -12.44 9.24
N SER A 197 7.60 -12.01 9.91
CA SER A 197 7.66 -11.22 11.16
C SER A 197 8.46 -9.92 11.06
N ARG A 198 8.64 -9.40 9.85
CA ARG A 198 9.36 -8.14 9.60
C ARG A 198 8.59 -6.95 10.15
N TYR A 199 7.27 -7.01 10.07
CA TYR A 199 6.34 -6.00 10.58
C TYR A 199 5.33 -6.66 11.52
N LEU A 200 5.22 -6.19 12.76
CA LEU A 200 4.31 -6.74 13.77
C LEU A 200 3.58 -5.61 14.51
N PRO A 201 2.38 -5.85 15.03
CA PRO A 201 1.60 -7.08 14.86
C PRO A 201 0.98 -7.18 13.46
N GLU A 202 0.86 -8.38 12.94
CA GLU A 202 0.37 -8.65 11.57
C GLU A 202 -1.03 -8.06 11.32
N GLN A 203 -1.91 -8.08 12.31
CA GLN A 203 -3.24 -7.48 12.21
C GLN A 203 -3.20 -5.98 11.89
N ARG A 204 -2.22 -5.25 12.42
CA ARG A 204 -2.02 -3.82 12.10
C ARG A 204 -1.50 -3.62 10.69
N VAL A 205 -0.66 -4.54 10.22
CA VAL A 205 -0.16 -4.49 8.82
C VAL A 205 -1.30 -4.75 7.85
N LYS A 206 -2.17 -5.72 8.13
CA LYS A 206 -3.38 -5.96 7.34
C LYS A 206 -4.30 -4.73 7.34
N ALA A 207 -4.57 -4.15 8.51
CA ALA A 207 -5.37 -2.93 8.63
C ALA A 207 -4.75 -1.72 7.90
N LEU A 208 -3.42 -1.65 7.80
CA LEU A 208 -2.75 -0.63 6.99
C LEU A 208 -3.02 -0.84 5.50
N PHE A 209 -2.96 -2.06 5.00
CA PHE A 209 -3.29 -2.34 3.60
C PHE A 209 -4.76 -2.11 3.29
N GLU A 210 -5.68 -2.45 4.20
CA GLU A 210 -7.10 -2.08 4.08
C GLU A 210 -7.27 -0.56 3.94
N TYR A 211 -6.55 0.23 4.74
CA TYR A 211 -6.54 1.68 4.61
C TYR A 211 -6.02 2.14 3.24
N ILE A 212 -4.90 1.56 2.77
CA ILE A 212 -4.32 1.87 1.46
C ILE A 212 -5.32 1.55 0.33
N PHE A 213 -5.99 0.40 0.38
CA PHE A 213 -7.00 0.01 -0.61
C PHE A 213 -8.23 0.90 -0.61
N ASN A 214 -8.74 1.27 0.57
CA ASN A 214 -9.93 2.11 0.70
C ASN A 214 -9.62 3.59 0.40
N GLY A 215 -8.39 4.02 0.56
CA GLY A 215 -7.92 5.38 0.30
C GLY A 215 -7.35 5.58 -1.11
N CYS A 216 -7.03 4.50 -1.78
CA CYS A 216 -6.50 4.50 -3.16
C CYS A 216 -7.53 4.30 -4.26
#